data_6f474f2e33f9ab3063a87217cf8b5544
#
_entry.id   6f474f2e33f9ab3063a87217cf8b5544
#
_cell.length_a   1.000
_cell.length_b   1.000
_cell.length_c   1.000
_cell.angle_alpha   90.00
_cell.angle_beta   90.00
_cell.angle_gamma   90.00
#
_symmetry.space_group_name_H-M   'P 1'
#
loop_
_entity.id
_entity.type
_entity.pdbx_description
1 polymer ?
#
loop_
_entity_poly.entity_id
_entity_poly.type
_entity_poly.pdbx_seq_one_letter_code
_entity_poly.pdbx_strand_id
1 'polypeptide(L)'
;MKKKQNRVAVSVFMIIGLVLLRGSASAGDQPVLMMATTTSTDDTGLLDYLEPHFKKATGIELRWTATGTGKALALGRNCDVDLLLVHDPEAEIQFVQAGHGVNRHPIMYNDFILIGPPADPAGIKGQSAAGGLAAIAGRRALFVSRGDQSGTHLKELQLWRAATPNQPEKEAWYVQTGQGMLSTIHVAAERSGYTLTDRGTYIKYENTQGGKPPLVVLVEGDERLRNQYSTIEVSTTRCKKVNADAARKFSAWMAGPQARKLIGDFKLLGKQLFIPNAEVR
;
A
#
# COMPACT_ATOMS: atom_id res chain seq x y z
N MET A 1 39.58 95.38 -28.63
CA MET A 1 39.64 94.31 -27.69
C MET A 1 38.28 93.56 -27.79
N LYS A 2 38.25 92.39 -28.47
CA LYS A 2 37.02 91.60 -28.66
C LYS A 2 37.13 90.34 -27.80
N LYS A 3 36.22 90.19 -26.79
CA LYS A 3 36.09 89.02 -25.96
C LYS A 3 35.32 87.92 -26.72
N LYS A 4 35.96 86.74 -26.87
CA LYS A 4 35.33 85.54 -27.39
C LYS A 4 34.54 84.87 -26.24
N GLN A 5 33.28 84.67 -26.49
CA GLN A 5 32.42 83.84 -25.61
C GLN A 5 32.46 82.35 -26.09
N ASN A 6 32.98 81.49 -25.25
CA ASN A 6 32.91 80.06 -25.46
C ASN A 6 31.53 79.52 -25.03
N ARG A 7 30.76 78.96 -25.94
CA ARG A 7 29.54 78.22 -25.70
C ARG A 7 29.95 76.78 -25.42
N VAL A 8 29.68 76.30 -24.19
CA VAL A 8 29.80 74.89 -23.84
C VAL A 8 28.45 74.24 -24.10
N ALA A 9 28.45 73.29 -25.05
CA ALA A 9 27.26 72.47 -25.32
C ALA A 9 27.23 71.34 -24.31
N VAL A 10 26.17 71.32 -23.47
CA VAL A 10 25.92 70.23 -22.52
C VAL A 10 25.00 69.20 -23.27
N SER A 11 25.60 68.06 -23.64
CA SER A 11 24.85 66.91 -24.17
C SER A 11 24.26 66.16 -22.99
N VAL A 12 22.94 66.17 -22.86
CA VAL A 12 22.18 65.35 -21.90
C VAL A 12 21.98 63.96 -22.52
N PHE A 13 22.72 62.99 -22.02
CA PHE A 13 22.47 61.57 -22.32
C PHE A 13 21.27 61.08 -21.48
N MET A 14 20.17 60.86 -22.13
CA MET A 14 18.96 60.24 -21.54
C MET A 14 19.18 58.74 -21.49
N ILE A 15 19.59 58.22 -20.33
CA ILE A 15 19.68 56.75 -20.07
C ILE A 15 18.27 56.25 -19.81
N ILE A 16 17.67 55.60 -20.82
CA ILE A 16 16.41 54.84 -20.65
C ILE A 16 16.75 53.57 -19.87
N GLY A 17 16.52 53.57 -18.57
CA GLY A 17 16.62 52.39 -17.72
C GLY A 17 15.51 51.41 -18.06
N LEU A 18 15.84 50.31 -18.77
CA LEU A 18 14.98 49.19 -19.00
C LEU A 18 14.79 48.44 -17.68
N VAL A 19 13.72 48.75 -16.91
CA VAL A 19 13.34 48.02 -15.70
C VAL A 19 12.78 46.67 -16.16
N LEU A 20 13.66 45.64 -16.14
CA LEU A 20 13.24 44.24 -16.23
C LEU A 20 12.43 43.92 -14.96
N LEU A 21 11.10 44.00 -15.04
CA LEU A 21 10.21 43.40 -14.09
C LEU A 21 10.44 41.88 -14.10
N ARG A 22 11.38 41.43 -13.26
CA ARG A 22 11.41 40.01 -12.86
C ARG A 22 10.15 39.76 -12.07
N GLY A 23 9.13 39.23 -12.72
CA GLY A 23 7.99 38.63 -12.05
C GLY A 23 8.54 37.60 -11.06
N SER A 24 8.52 37.93 -9.78
CA SER A 24 8.67 36.95 -8.72
C SER A 24 7.54 35.94 -8.91
N ALA A 25 7.84 34.78 -9.50
CA ALA A 25 6.93 33.65 -9.41
C ALA A 25 6.78 33.41 -7.91
N SER A 26 5.63 33.80 -7.37
CA SER A 26 5.22 33.38 -6.03
C SER A 26 5.35 31.87 -6.03
N ALA A 27 6.20 31.32 -5.17
CA ALA A 27 6.18 29.91 -4.84
C ALA A 27 4.81 29.66 -4.18
N GLY A 28 3.79 29.45 -5.00
CA GLY A 28 2.50 29.02 -4.51
C GLY A 28 2.71 27.74 -3.73
N ASP A 29 2.11 27.63 -2.55
CA ASP A 29 2.16 26.41 -1.75
C ASP A 29 1.87 25.22 -2.65
N GLN A 30 2.85 24.30 -2.72
CA GLN A 30 2.67 23.08 -3.51
C GLN A 30 1.41 22.37 -3.00
N PRO A 31 0.49 21.98 -3.88
CA PRO A 31 -0.70 21.25 -3.44
C PRO A 31 -0.27 19.95 -2.78
N VAL A 32 -0.84 19.68 -1.61
CA VAL A 32 -0.57 18.49 -0.82
C VAL A 32 -1.77 17.56 -0.91
N LEU A 33 -1.52 16.26 -1.06
CA LEU A 33 -2.49 15.18 -0.94
C LEU A 33 -2.22 14.42 0.36
N MET A 34 -3.21 14.41 1.26
CA MET A 34 -3.17 13.64 2.49
C MET A 34 -3.79 12.26 2.27
N MET A 35 -3.05 11.19 2.51
CA MET A 35 -3.51 9.82 2.31
C MET A 35 -3.40 9.01 3.60
N ALA A 36 -4.36 8.12 3.85
CA ALA A 36 -4.19 7.06 4.84
C ALA A 36 -3.99 5.72 4.12
N THR A 37 -3.05 4.94 4.65
CA THR A 37 -2.72 3.61 4.14
C THR A 37 -2.46 2.63 5.28
N THR A 38 -2.04 1.40 4.96
CA THR A 38 -1.73 0.39 5.96
C THR A 38 -0.24 0.33 6.27
N THR A 39 0.11 -0.08 7.50
CA THR A 39 1.51 -0.29 7.89
C THR A 39 2.18 -1.34 7.00
N SER A 40 1.46 -2.39 6.59
CA SER A 40 2.00 -3.40 5.67
C SER A 40 2.32 -2.84 4.29
N THR A 41 1.58 -1.83 3.81
CA THR A 41 1.89 -1.13 2.55
C THR A 41 3.13 -0.25 2.71
N ASP A 42 3.15 0.56 3.75
CA ASP A 42 4.25 1.47 4.08
C ASP A 42 5.57 0.72 4.26
N ASP A 43 5.55 -0.35 5.03
CA ASP A 43 6.71 -1.21 5.30
C ASP A 43 7.35 -1.80 4.03
N THR A 44 6.66 -1.84 2.89
CA THR A 44 7.27 -2.32 1.64
C THR A 44 8.23 -1.32 1.02
N GLY A 45 8.10 -0.01 1.33
CA GLY A 45 8.81 1.08 0.67
C GLY A 45 8.24 1.43 -0.71
N LEU A 46 7.10 0.86 -1.12
CA LEU A 46 6.48 1.16 -2.41
C LEU A 46 6.10 2.63 -2.52
N LEU A 47 5.57 3.24 -1.45
CA LEU A 47 5.14 4.63 -1.47
C LEU A 47 6.33 5.58 -1.58
N ASP A 48 7.43 5.33 -0.89
CA ASP A 48 8.68 6.09 -1.03
C ASP A 48 9.24 6.01 -2.45
N TYR A 49 9.06 4.85 -3.10
CA TYR A 49 9.44 4.66 -4.50
C TYR A 49 8.52 5.41 -5.47
N LEU A 50 7.21 5.46 -5.22
CA LEU A 50 6.22 6.06 -6.13
C LEU A 50 6.09 7.58 -5.97
N GLU A 51 6.24 8.13 -4.75
CA GLU A 51 6.02 9.56 -4.44
C GLU A 51 6.80 10.51 -5.36
N PRO A 52 8.13 10.34 -5.56
CA PRO A 52 8.91 11.25 -6.41
C PRO A 52 8.41 11.28 -7.87
N HIS A 53 7.94 10.13 -8.36
CA HIS A 53 7.39 10.01 -9.71
C HIS A 53 6.02 10.68 -9.82
N PHE A 54 5.16 10.53 -8.82
CA PHE A 54 3.86 11.21 -8.75
C PHE A 54 4.05 12.72 -8.67
N LYS A 55 4.91 13.20 -7.77
CA LYS A 55 5.24 14.61 -7.62
C LYS A 55 5.78 15.21 -8.91
N LYS A 56 6.68 14.51 -9.59
CA LYS A 56 7.21 14.94 -10.90
C LYS A 56 6.12 15.04 -11.96
N ALA A 57 5.17 14.11 -11.98
CA ALA A 57 4.11 14.06 -12.98
C ALA A 57 3.01 15.09 -12.77
N THR A 58 2.73 15.47 -11.51
CA THR A 58 1.54 16.25 -11.16
C THR A 58 1.83 17.57 -10.44
N GLY A 59 3.02 17.75 -9.89
CA GLY A 59 3.37 18.86 -8.99
C GLY A 59 2.76 18.75 -7.60
N ILE A 60 2.10 17.63 -7.25
CA ILE A 60 1.42 17.41 -5.97
C ILE A 60 2.36 16.64 -5.06
N GLU A 61 2.52 17.10 -3.83
CA GLU A 61 3.24 16.39 -2.78
C GLU A 61 2.30 15.36 -2.13
N LEU A 62 2.73 14.10 -2.06
CA LEU A 62 2.00 13.04 -1.36
C LEU A 62 2.53 12.92 0.07
N ARG A 63 1.63 13.03 1.04
CA ARG A 63 1.90 12.73 2.45
C ARG A 63 0.95 11.64 2.92
N TRP A 64 1.45 10.71 3.73
CA TRP A 64 0.59 9.64 4.20
C TRP A 64 0.79 9.31 5.68
N THR A 65 -0.25 8.71 6.23
CA THR A 65 -0.24 8.11 7.56
C THR A 65 -0.49 6.62 7.42
N ALA A 66 0.42 5.80 7.94
CA ALA A 66 0.32 4.36 7.95
C ALA A 66 -0.29 3.85 9.27
N THR A 67 -1.33 3.01 9.17
CA THR A 67 -2.02 2.44 10.33
C THR A 67 -2.74 1.13 9.92
N GLY A 68 -3.55 0.51 10.78
CA GLY A 68 -4.41 -0.61 10.38
C GLY A 68 -5.60 -0.14 9.53
N THR A 69 -6.13 -1.02 8.63
CA THR A 69 -7.23 -0.68 7.70
C THR A 69 -8.41 0.00 8.40
N GLY A 70 -8.87 -0.51 9.53
CA GLY A 70 -10.00 0.07 10.26
C GLY A 70 -9.74 1.51 10.73
N LYS A 71 -8.52 1.81 11.18
CA LYS A 71 -8.11 3.17 11.56
C LYS A 71 -7.94 4.07 10.34
N ALA A 72 -7.38 3.56 9.23
CA ALA A 72 -7.28 4.30 7.98
C ALA A 72 -8.66 4.72 7.47
N LEU A 73 -9.64 3.81 7.47
CA LEU A 73 -11.03 4.11 7.14
C LEU A 73 -11.66 5.11 8.13
N ALA A 74 -11.29 5.08 9.42
CA ALA A 74 -11.76 6.06 10.40
C ALA A 74 -11.22 7.47 10.07
N LEU A 75 -9.95 7.62 9.70
CA LEU A 75 -9.39 8.90 9.25
C LEU A 75 -10.18 9.46 8.06
N GLY A 76 -10.53 8.61 7.08
CA GLY A 76 -11.39 9.03 5.97
C GLY A 76 -12.80 9.45 6.42
N ARG A 77 -13.43 8.72 7.36
CA ARG A 77 -14.74 9.12 7.93
C ARG A 77 -14.70 10.45 8.66
N ASN A 78 -13.60 10.72 9.34
CA ASN A 78 -13.39 11.95 10.11
C ASN A 78 -12.95 13.14 9.25
N CYS A 79 -12.72 12.94 7.95
CA CYS A 79 -12.23 13.97 7.02
C CYS A 79 -10.78 14.43 7.33
N ASP A 80 -9.96 13.57 7.94
CA ASP A 80 -8.56 13.85 8.28
C ASP A 80 -7.62 13.60 7.09
N VAL A 81 -8.10 12.92 6.05
CA VAL A 81 -7.35 12.61 4.82
C VAL A 81 -8.24 12.80 3.59
N ASP A 82 -7.61 12.94 2.43
CA ASP A 82 -8.27 13.14 1.13
C ASP A 82 -8.51 11.82 0.39
N LEU A 83 -7.65 10.84 0.66
CA LEU A 83 -7.57 9.58 -0.06
C LEU A 83 -7.22 8.42 0.87
N LEU A 84 -7.69 7.25 0.52
CA LEU A 84 -7.31 5.98 1.15
C LEU A 84 -6.61 5.08 0.12
N LEU A 85 -5.56 4.37 0.54
CA LEU A 85 -4.96 3.25 -0.18
C LEU A 85 -4.92 2.05 0.78
N VAL A 86 -5.88 1.15 0.64
CA VAL A 86 -6.14 0.05 1.57
C VAL A 86 -6.39 -1.26 0.82
N HIS A 87 -6.51 -2.38 1.55
CA HIS A 87 -6.61 -3.72 0.96
C HIS A 87 -7.56 -4.66 1.74
N ASP A 88 -8.72 -4.16 2.10
CA ASP A 88 -9.83 -4.94 2.67
C ASP A 88 -11.09 -4.65 1.84
N PRO A 89 -11.34 -5.41 0.75
CA PRO A 89 -12.43 -5.13 -0.18
C PRO A 89 -13.81 -5.05 0.49
N GLU A 90 -14.07 -5.85 1.52
CA GLU A 90 -15.36 -5.83 2.22
C GLU A 90 -15.56 -4.53 3.00
N ALA A 91 -14.58 -4.15 3.82
CA ALA A 91 -14.62 -2.89 4.57
C ALA A 91 -14.61 -1.66 3.65
N GLU A 92 -13.90 -1.72 2.51
CA GLU A 92 -13.86 -0.68 1.48
C GLU A 92 -15.23 -0.47 0.84
N ILE A 93 -15.91 -1.56 0.47
CA ILE A 93 -17.26 -1.52 -0.13
C ILE A 93 -18.26 -0.92 0.87
N GLN A 94 -18.22 -1.36 2.13
CA GLN A 94 -19.07 -0.82 3.19
C GLN A 94 -18.82 0.68 3.41
N PHE A 95 -17.57 1.13 3.36
CA PHE A 95 -17.19 2.54 3.48
C PHE A 95 -17.80 3.40 2.36
N VAL A 96 -17.76 2.90 1.12
CA VAL A 96 -18.35 3.57 -0.06
C VAL A 96 -19.89 3.55 0.02
N GLN A 97 -20.51 2.41 0.36
CA GLN A 97 -21.96 2.29 0.50
C GLN A 97 -22.53 3.20 1.59
N ALA A 98 -21.77 3.41 2.67
CA ALA A 98 -22.11 4.37 3.73
C ALA A 98 -21.93 5.85 3.30
N GLY A 99 -21.48 6.12 2.07
CA GLY A 99 -21.32 7.46 1.49
C GLY A 99 -20.10 8.22 2.03
N HIS A 100 -19.14 7.55 2.67
CA HIS A 100 -17.90 8.18 3.15
C HIS A 100 -16.83 8.29 2.07
N GLY A 101 -16.85 7.39 1.08
CA GLY A 101 -15.93 7.37 -0.04
C GLY A 101 -16.65 7.28 -1.38
N VAL A 102 -15.91 7.63 -2.44
CA VAL A 102 -16.32 7.51 -3.84
C VAL A 102 -15.17 6.95 -4.67
N ASN A 103 -15.45 6.54 -5.90
CA ASN A 103 -14.42 6.17 -6.87
C ASN A 103 -13.41 5.13 -6.32
N ARG A 104 -13.91 4.03 -5.73
CA ARG A 104 -13.07 2.89 -5.38
C ARG A 104 -12.47 2.27 -6.64
N HIS A 105 -11.15 2.28 -6.75
CA HIS A 105 -10.41 1.72 -7.88
C HIS A 105 -9.43 0.64 -7.41
N PRO A 106 -9.57 -0.61 -7.84
CA PRO A 106 -8.52 -1.61 -7.75
C PRO A 106 -7.27 -1.12 -8.50
N ILE A 107 -6.11 -1.16 -7.85
CA ILE A 107 -4.85 -0.63 -8.42
C ILE A 107 -3.83 -1.74 -8.66
N MET A 108 -3.63 -2.57 -7.66
CA MET A 108 -2.63 -3.63 -7.67
C MET A 108 -3.02 -4.70 -6.66
N TYR A 109 -2.39 -5.85 -6.75
CA TYR A 109 -2.49 -6.87 -5.71
C TYR A 109 -1.12 -7.47 -5.41
N ASN A 110 -0.98 -7.99 -4.20
CA ASN A 110 -0.03 -9.04 -3.86
C ASN A 110 -0.83 -10.26 -3.38
N ASP A 111 -0.18 -11.21 -2.74
CA ASP A 111 -0.88 -12.39 -2.25
C ASP A 111 -0.51 -12.73 -0.81
N PHE A 112 -1.41 -13.47 -0.19
CA PHE A 112 -1.10 -14.31 0.95
C PHE A 112 -0.56 -15.65 0.46
N ILE A 113 0.18 -16.31 1.32
CA ILE A 113 0.76 -17.63 1.06
C ILE A 113 0.65 -18.50 2.32
N LEU A 114 0.48 -19.81 2.13
CA LEU A 114 0.66 -20.78 3.21
C LEU A 114 2.09 -21.29 3.18
N ILE A 115 2.77 -21.12 4.29
CA ILE A 115 4.13 -21.60 4.48
C ILE A 115 4.16 -22.71 5.54
N GLY A 116 5.13 -23.58 5.45
CA GLY A 116 5.30 -24.71 6.38
C GLY A 116 6.63 -25.39 6.24
N PRO A 117 6.88 -26.45 7.03
CA PRO A 117 8.14 -27.20 6.97
C PRO A 117 8.34 -27.81 5.58
N PRO A 118 9.59 -27.89 5.08
CA PRO A 118 9.87 -28.47 3.74
C PRO A 118 9.41 -29.91 3.58
N ALA A 119 9.35 -30.68 4.68
CA ALA A 119 8.87 -32.06 4.69
C ALA A 119 7.36 -32.19 4.43
N ASP A 120 6.62 -31.10 4.59
CA ASP A 120 5.16 -31.01 4.33
C ASP A 120 4.35 -32.19 4.88
N PRO A 121 4.34 -32.48 6.19
CA PRO A 121 3.65 -33.65 6.73
C PRO A 121 2.14 -33.63 6.49
N ALA A 122 1.54 -32.45 6.29
CA ALA A 122 0.13 -32.33 5.93
C ALA A 122 -0.12 -32.53 4.42
N GLY A 123 0.92 -32.50 3.57
CA GLY A 123 0.80 -32.71 2.12
C GLY A 123 0.02 -31.61 1.43
N ILE A 124 0.25 -30.35 1.80
CA ILE A 124 -0.52 -29.20 1.27
C ILE A 124 0.11 -28.59 0.00
N LYS A 125 1.33 -28.96 -0.32
CA LYS A 125 2.06 -28.36 -1.44
C LYS A 125 1.30 -28.46 -2.75
N GLY A 126 1.09 -27.30 -3.39
CA GLY A 126 0.41 -27.21 -4.69
C GLY A 126 -1.11 -27.40 -4.63
N GLN A 127 -1.70 -27.50 -3.45
CA GLN A 127 -3.15 -27.51 -3.28
C GLN A 127 -3.75 -26.09 -3.38
N SER A 128 -5.09 -26.01 -3.48
CA SER A 128 -5.79 -24.75 -3.25
C SER A 128 -5.66 -24.34 -1.79
N ALA A 129 -5.86 -23.05 -1.48
CA ALA A 129 -5.80 -22.55 -0.09
C ALA A 129 -6.77 -23.30 0.85
N ALA A 130 -8.02 -23.51 0.39
CA ALA A 130 -9.01 -24.25 1.16
C ALA A 130 -8.64 -25.74 1.30
N GLY A 131 -8.15 -26.38 0.23
CA GLY A 131 -7.69 -27.77 0.25
C GLY A 131 -6.52 -27.98 1.22
N GLY A 132 -5.52 -27.09 1.17
CA GLY A 132 -4.37 -27.12 2.08
C GLY A 132 -4.78 -26.97 3.55
N LEU A 133 -5.65 -26.02 3.87
CA LEU A 133 -6.17 -25.84 5.22
C LEU A 133 -7.00 -27.06 5.68
N ALA A 134 -7.84 -27.62 4.81
CA ALA A 134 -8.59 -28.83 5.12
C ALA A 134 -7.65 -30.04 5.38
N ALA A 135 -6.55 -30.16 4.65
CA ALA A 135 -5.54 -31.21 4.86
C ALA A 135 -4.81 -31.01 6.22
N ILE A 136 -4.46 -29.77 6.57
CA ILE A 136 -3.90 -29.44 7.89
C ILE A 136 -4.87 -29.86 9.02
N ALA A 137 -6.14 -29.49 8.92
CA ALA A 137 -7.17 -29.85 9.89
C ALA A 137 -7.36 -31.37 9.98
N GLY A 138 -7.50 -32.06 8.85
CA GLY A 138 -7.70 -33.52 8.79
C GLY A 138 -6.57 -34.32 9.43
N ARG A 139 -5.35 -33.81 9.36
CA ARG A 139 -4.15 -34.42 9.99
C ARG A 139 -3.84 -33.84 11.38
N ARG A 140 -4.61 -32.87 11.83
CA ARG A 140 -4.34 -32.12 13.07
C ARG A 140 -2.90 -31.60 13.13
N ALA A 141 -2.35 -31.22 11.97
CA ALA A 141 -1.01 -30.68 11.88
C ALA A 141 -0.95 -29.29 12.52
N LEU A 142 0.14 -28.97 13.18
CA LEU A 142 0.27 -27.69 13.90
C LEU A 142 0.09 -26.51 12.94
N PHE A 143 -0.89 -25.66 13.22
CA PHE A 143 -1.08 -24.38 12.57
C PHE A 143 -0.90 -23.24 13.55
N VAL A 144 -0.12 -22.23 13.17
CA VAL A 144 0.18 -21.08 14.00
C VAL A 144 -0.47 -19.85 13.40
N SER A 145 -1.48 -19.33 14.09
CA SER A 145 -2.24 -18.15 13.71
C SER A 145 -1.70 -16.89 14.39
N ARG A 146 -1.88 -15.76 13.75
CA ARG A 146 -1.66 -14.47 14.41
C ARG A 146 -2.58 -14.24 15.61
N GLY A 147 -3.87 -14.56 15.49
CA GLY A 147 -4.84 -14.43 16.58
C GLY A 147 -5.04 -13.01 17.13
N ASP A 148 -4.74 -11.95 16.35
CA ASP A 148 -4.60 -10.56 16.79
C ASP A 148 -5.63 -9.59 16.15
N GLN A 149 -6.64 -10.12 15.49
CA GLN A 149 -7.67 -9.35 14.76
C GLN A 149 -7.11 -8.44 13.64
N SER A 150 -5.89 -8.70 13.16
CA SER A 150 -5.31 -8.01 12.00
C SER A 150 -5.97 -8.44 10.68
N GLY A 151 -5.71 -7.70 9.60
CA GLY A 151 -6.17 -8.07 8.25
C GLY A 151 -5.72 -9.47 7.83
N THR A 152 -4.49 -9.89 8.18
CA THR A 152 -4.01 -11.26 7.95
C THR A 152 -4.81 -12.29 8.74
N HIS A 153 -5.11 -12.03 10.02
CA HIS A 153 -5.92 -12.94 10.83
C HIS A 153 -7.36 -13.03 10.31
N LEU A 154 -7.97 -11.91 9.94
CA LEU A 154 -9.31 -11.92 9.34
C LEU A 154 -9.35 -12.69 8.02
N LYS A 155 -8.32 -12.53 7.18
CA LYS A 155 -8.16 -13.31 5.94
C LYS A 155 -8.02 -14.80 6.22
N GLU A 156 -7.22 -15.18 7.21
CA GLU A 156 -7.05 -16.55 7.65
C GLU A 156 -8.39 -17.18 8.06
N LEU A 157 -9.18 -16.48 8.90
CA LEU A 157 -10.49 -16.95 9.31
C LEU A 157 -11.47 -17.11 8.14
N GLN A 158 -11.43 -16.23 7.13
CA GLN A 158 -12.20 -16.40 5.90
C GLN A 158 -11.80 -17.69 5.16
N LEU A 159 -10.51 -17.97 5.05
CA LEU A 159 -10.02 -19.19 4.39
C LEU A 159 -10.40 -20.45 5.16
N TRP A 160 -10.33 -20.43 6.50
CA TRP A 160 -10.78 -21.55 7.35
C TRP A 160 -12.27 -21.84 7.17
N ARG A 161 -13.13 -20.81 7.11
CA ARG A 161 -14.57 -20.99 6.83
C ARG A 161 -14.84 -21.67 5.49
N ALA A 162 -13.99 -21.41 4.48
CA ALA A 162 -14.09 -22.05 3.19
C ALA A 162 -13.51 -23.48 3.15
N ALA A 163 -12.61 -23.80 4.10
CA ALA A 163 -11.90 -25.07 4.15
C ALA A 163 -12.63 -26.14 4.98
N THR A 164 -13.25 -25.75 6.10
CA THR A 164 -13.84 -26.68 7.06
C THR A 164 -15.14 -26.12 7.66
N PRO A 165 -16.13 -27.01 7.97
CA PRO A 165 -17.37 -26.57 8.62
C PRO A 165 -17.13 -26.09 10.07
N ASN A 166 -16.10 -26.60 10.74
CA ASN A 166 -15.76 -26.24 12.11
C ASN A 166 -14.49 -25.38 12.11
N GLN A 167 -14.57 -24.23 12.78
CA GLN A 167 -13.42 -23.34 12.93
C GLN A 167 -12.42 -23.93 13.92
N PRO A 168 -11.10 -23.85 13.65
CA PRO A 168 -10.09 -24.57 14.44
C PRO A 168 -9.68 -23.88 15.74
N GLU A 169 -10.20 -22.72 16.06
CA GLU A 169 -9.74 -21.84 17.16
C GLU A 169 -9.68 -22.52 18.55
N LYS A 170 -10.44 -23.59 18.75
CA LYS A 170 -10.49 -24.36 20.01
C LYS A 170 -9.65 -25.64 19.96
N GLU A 171 -9.05 -25.93 18.81
CA GLU A 171 -8.28 -27.15 18.62
C GLU A 171 -6.85 -27.03 19.18
N ALA A 172 -6.33 -28.05 19.81
CA ALA A 172 -4.99 -28.02 20.41
C ALA A 172 -3.85 -27.86 19.40
N TRP A 173 -4.11 -28.20 18.11
CA TRP A 173 -3.16 -28.03 17.01
C TRP A 173 -3.22 -26.62 16.38
N TYR A 174 -4.18 -25.78 16.77
CA TYR A 174 -4.29 -24.40 16.33
C TYR A 174 -3.82 -23.45 17.43
N VAL A 175 -2.68 -22.82 17.22
CA VAL A 175 -2.02 -21.97 18.21
C VAL A 175 -2.11 -20.50 17.80
N GLN A 176 -2.72 -19.68 18.63
CA GLN A 176 -2.79 -18.24 18.44
C GLN A 176 -1.66 -17.55 19.18
N THR A 177 -0.86 -16.72 18.47
CA THR A 177 0.29 -16.02 19.08
C THR A 177 -0.10 -14.69 19.72
N GLY A 178 -1.13 -14.03 19.22
CA GLY A 178 -1.48 -12.65 19.59
C GLY A 178 -0.43 -11.63 19.15
N GLN A 179 0.48 -11.99 18.21
CA GLN A 179 1.63 -11.20 17.84
C GLN A 179 1.62 -10.79 16.35
N GLY A 180 2.57 -9.90 15.98
CA GLY A 180 2.80 -9.50 14.59
C GLY A 180 3.26 -10.67 13.70
N MET A 181 3.14 -10.48 12.36
CA MET A 181 3.34 -11.58 11.41
C MET A 181 4.72 -12.21 11.47
N LEU A 182 5.79 -11.40 11.57
CA LEU A 182 7.15 -11.92 11.61
C LEU A 182 7.39 -12.79 12.86
N SER A 183 6.90 -12.35 14.03
CA SER A 183 6.97 -13.14 15.27
C SER A 183 6.18 -14.45 15.14
N THR A 184 5.00 -14.41 14.50
CA THR A 184 4.19 -15.60 14.24
C THR A 184 4.93 -16.61 13.34
N ILE A 185 5.62 -16.12 12.30
CA ILE A 185 6.48 -16.98 11.44
C ILE A 185 7.59 -17.63 12.25
N HIS A 186 8.25 -16.90 13.16
CA HIS A 186 9.30 -17.46 14.02
C HIS A 186 8.76 -18.59 14.92
N VAL A 187 7.60 -18.37 15.56
CA VAL A 187 6.95 -19.43 16.36
C VAL A 187 6.59 -20.66 15.51
N ALA A 188 6.07 -20.44 14.30
CA ALA A 188 5.78 -21.54 13.38
C ALA A 188 7.06 -22.30 12.97
N ALA A 189 8.16 -21.57 12.71
CA ALA A 189 9.45 -22.17 12.35
C ALA A 189 10.04 -23.02 13.48
N GLU A 190 10.07 -22.49 14.71
CA GLU A 190 10.55 -23.21 15.89
C GLU A 190 9.78 -24.50 16.17
N ARG A 191 8.49 -24.50 15.85
CA ARG A 191 7.60 -25.63 16.11
C ARG A 191 7.32 -26.50 14.88
N SER A 192 7.98 -26.23 13.75
CA SER A 192 7.73 -26.92 12.46
C SER A 192 6.25 -26.92 12.05
N GLY A 193 5.54 -25.81 12.32
CA GLY A 193 4.13 -25.63 12.03
C GLY A 193 3.88 -24.91 10.71
N TYR A 194 2.62 -24.91 10.31
CA TYR A 194 2.12 -24.13 9.17
C TYR A 194 1.63 -22.75 9.63
N THR A 195 1.67 -21.76 8.75
CA THR A 195 1.05 -20.46 8.98
C THR A 195 0.66 -19.76 7.68
N LEU A 196 -0.31 -18.85 7.75
CA LEU A 196 -0.65 -17.92 6.68
C LEU A 196 0.16 -16.63 6.86
N THR A 197 0.76 -16.13 5.80
CA THR A 197 1.45 -14.83 5.81
C THR A 197 1.24 -14.08 4.51
N ASP A 198 1.40 -12.75 4.53
CA ASP A 198 1.57 -11.99 3.29
C ASP A 198 2.96 -12.23 2.69
N ARG A 199 3.05 -12.16 1.36
CA ARG A 199 4.31 -12.40 0.64
C ARG A 199 5.41 -11.41 1.02
N GLY A 200 5.06 -10.15 1.29
CA GLY A 200 6.05 -9.12 1.65
C GLY A 200 6.77 -9.48 2.95
N THR A 201 6.03 -9.87 3.98
CA THR A 201 6.61 -10.34 5.24
C THR A 201 7.46 -11.59 5.04
N TYR A 202 7.02 -12.54 4.20
CA TYR A 202 7.81 -13.74 3.90
C TYR A 202 9.12 -13.41 3.18
N ILE A 203 9.13 -12.51 2.21
CA ILE A 203 10.35 -12.06 1.52
C ILE A 203 11.36 -11.47 2.53
N LYS A 204 10.90 -10.66 3.48
CA LYS A 204 11.74 -10.12 4.55
C LYS A 204 12.28 -11.23 5.46
N TYR A 205 11.41 -12.15 5.88
CA TYR A 205 11.81 -13.31 6.69
C TYR A 205 12.87 -14.15 5.99
N GLU A 206 12.64 -14.54 4.74
CA GLU A 206 13.59 -15.32 3.93
C GLU A 206 14.96 -14.61 3.81
N ASN A 207 14.95 -13.28 3.62
CA ASN A 207 16.19 -12.50 3.57
C ASN A 207 16.96 -12.54 4.89
N THR A 208 16.27 -12.47 6.04
CA THR A 208 16.93 -12.60 7.37
C THR A 208 17.53 -13.98 7.61
N GLN A 209 17.03 -15.01 6.91
CA GLN A 209 17.53 -16.39 6.98
C GLN A 209 18.61 -16.68 5.91
N GLY A 210 19.18 -15.66 5.28
CA GLY A 210 20.18 -15.83 4.22
C GLY A 210 19.68 -16.61 3.00
N GLY A 211 18.38 -16.55 2.72
CA GLY A 211 17.75 -17.26 1.59
C GLY A 211 17.48 -18.74 1.81
N LYS A 212 17.67 -19.24 3.04
CA LYS A 212 17.42 -20.65 3.42
C LYS A 212 16.48 -20.75 4.63
N PRO A 213 15.23 -20.29 4.50
CA PRO A 213 14.31 -20.25 5.63
C PRO A 213 13.88 -21.66 6.07
N PRO A 214 13.68 -21.90 7.37
CA PRO A 214 13.13 -23.16 7.90
C PRO A 214 11.74 -23.49 7.37
N LEU A 215 10.94 -22.47 7.03
CA LEU A 215 9.63 -22.64 6.41
C LEU A 215 9.68 -22.20 4.95
N VAL A 216 9.04 -22.99 4.08
CA VAL A 216 8.98 -22.73 2.64
C VAL A 216 7.55 -22.47 2.19
N VAL A 217 7.39 -21.81 1.03
CA VAL A 217 6.07 -21.61 0.41
C VAL A 217 5.54 -22.96 -0.08
N LEU A 218 4.35 -23.32 0.36
CA LEU A 218 3.69 -24.58 0.00
C LEU A 218 2.42 -24.36 -0.81
N VAL A 219 1.66 -23.28 -0.50
CA VAL A 219 0.46 -22.91 -1.27
C VAL A 219 0.54 -21.43 -1.65
N GLU A 220 0.40 -21.17 -2.94
CA GLU A 220 0.37 -19.83 -3.54
C GLU A 220 -0.48 -19.85 -4.83
N GLY A 221 -0.78 -18.68 -5.39
CA GLY A 221 -1.44 -18.54 -6.68
C GLY A 221 -2.96 -18.81 -6.69
N ASP A 222 -3.57 -19.18 -5.58
CA ASP A 222 -5.03 -19.30 -5.46
C ASP A 222 -5.67 -17.89 -5.43
N GLU A 223 -6.76 -17.70 -6.18
CA GLU A 223 -7.48 -16.42 -6.20
C GLU A 223 -7.94 -15.97 -4.81
N ARG A 224 -8.28 -16.91 -3.93
CA ARG A 224 -8.65 -16.63 -2.55
C ARG A 224 -7.51 -16.05 -1.71
N LEU A 225 -6.26 -16.25 -2.14
CA LEU A 225 -5.07 -15.67 -1.50
C LEU A 225 -4.77 -14.26 -2.00
N ARG A 226 -5.47 -13.78 -3.04
CA ARG A 226 -5.25 -12.43 -3.55
C ARG A 226 -5.53 -11.38 -2.49
N ASN A 227 -4.61 -10.45 -2.37
CA ASN A 227 -4.68 -9.28 -1.49
C ASN A 227 -4.77 -8.02 -2.35
N GLN A 228 -6.00 -7.61 -2.64
CA GLN A 228 -6.29 -6.50 -3.55
C GLN A 228 -6.15 -5.15 -2.84
N TYR A 229 -5.36 -4.27 -3.41
CA TYR A 229 -5.20 -2.87 -3.00
C TYR A 229 -6.05 -1.97 -3.86
N SER A 230 -6.75 -1.04 -3.22
CA SER A 230 -7.60 -0.07 -3.90
C SER A 230 -7.34 1.34 -3.39
N THR A 231 -7.47 2.33 -4.28
CA THR A 231 -7.64 3.73 -3.88
C THR A 231 -9.13 4.02 -3.67
N ILE A 232 -9.45 4.87 -2.70
CA ILE A 232 -10.81 5.38 -2.46
C ILE A 232 -10.70 6.87 -2.16
N GLU A 233 -11.38 7.69 -2.94
CA GLU A 233 -11.45 9.12 -2.72
C GLU A 233 -12.43 9.41 -1.59
N VAL A 234 -12.07 10.28 -0.64
CA VAL A 234 -12.98 10.69 0.44
C VAL A 234 -14.08 11.57 -0.12
N SER A 235 -15.31 11.31 0.28
CA SER A 235 -16.50 11.95 -0.28
C SER A 235 -16.60 13.44 0.08
N THR A 236 -16.63 14.31 -0.92
CA THR A 236 -16.85 15.77 -0.74
C THR A 236 -18.26 16.11 -0.22
N THR A 237 -19.20 15.19 -0.35
CA THR A 237 -20.54 15.39 0.21
C THR A 237 -20.51 15.43 1.72
N ARG A 238 -19.70 14.60 2.34
CA ARG A 238 -19.49 14.56 3.80
C ARG A 238 -18.33 15.43 4.27
N CYS A 239 -17.24 15.47 3.51
CA CYS A 239 -15.98 16.12 3.88
C CYS A 239 -15.71 17.31 2.95
N LYS A 240 -16.16 18.51 3.34
CA LYS A 240 -16.11 19.71 2.49
C LYS A 240 -14.70 20.27 2.24
N LYS A 241 -13.73 19.90 3.08
CA LYS A 241 -12.36 20.46 3.05
C LYS A 241 -11.34 19.55 2.38
N VAL A 242 -11.72 18.33 1.97
CA VAL A 242 -10.79 17.39 1.33
C VAL A 242 -10.33 17.89 -0.04
N ASN A 243 -9.08 17.64 -0.37
CA ASN A 243 -8.52 17.98 -1.67
C ASN A 243 -8.92 16.94 -2.74
N ALA A 244 -10.20 16.98 -3.14
CA ALA A 244 -10.77 16.04 -4.10
C ALA A 244 -10.08 16.07 -5.47
N ASP A 245 -9.53 17.22 -5.89
CA ASP A 245 -8.81 17.32 -7.16
C ASP A 245 -7.48 16.55 -7.11
N ALA A 246 -6.71 16.71 -6.02
CA ALA A 246 -5.49 15.95 -5.81
C ALA A 246 -5.77 14.44 -5.67
N ALA A 247 -6.85 14.06 -4.95
CA ALA A 247 -7.26 12.67 -4.80
C ALA A 247 -7.58 12.02 -6.16
N ARG A 248 -8.38 12.68 -7.01
CA ARG A 248 -8.67 12.20 -8.38
C ARG A 248 -7.42 12.07 -9.24
N LYS A 249 -6.51 13.06 -9.18
CA LYS A 249 -5.25 13.02 -9.93
C LYS A 249 -4.38 11.85 -9.50
N PHE A 250 -4.32 11.55 -8.21
CA PHE A 250 -3.58 10.38 -7.71
C PHE A 250 -4.24 9.07 -8.16
N SER A 251 -5.55 8.91 -8.00
CA SER A 251 -6.28 7.71 -8.45
C SER A 251 -6.08 7.47 -9.95
N ALA A 252 -6.19 8.53 -10.77
CA ALA A 252 -5.97 8.46 -12.21
C ALA A 252 -4.51 8.12 -12.56
N TRP A 253 -3.53 8.73 -11.87
CA TRP A 253 -2.13 8.44 -12.09
C TRP A 253 -1.78 6.99 -11.73
N MET A 254 -2.28 6.48 -10.59
CA MET A 254 -2.08 5.09 -10.16
C MET A 254 -2.66 4.07 -11.15
N ALA A 255 -3.78 4.40 -11.80
CA ALA A 255 -4.37 3.58 -12.87
C ALA A 255 -3.64 3.74 -14.22
N GLY A 256 -2.84 4.80 -14.38
CA GLY A 256 -2.15 5.13 -15.62
C GLY A 256 -0.96 4.23 -15.95
N PRO A 257 -0.47 4.26 -17.21
CA PRO A 257 0.59 3.37 -17.66
C PRO A 257 1.92 3.55 -16.93
N GLN A 258 2.24 4.77 -16.52
CA GLN A 258 3.48 5.07 -15.79
C GLN A 258 3.50 4.37 -14.42
N ALA A 259 2.47 4.57 -13.59
CA ALA A 259 2.41 3.96 -12.26
C ALA A 259 2.29 2.44 -12.35
N ARG A 260 1.52 1.92 -13.29
CA ARG A 260 1.43 0.46 -13.53
C ARG A 260 2.80 -0.14 -13.85
N LYS A 261 3.60 0.52 -14.71
CA LYS A 261 4.97 0.07 -14.99
C LYS A 261 5.85 0.12 -13.73
N LEU A 262 5.81 1.22 -12.98
CA LEU A 262 6.59 1.38 -11.75
C LEU A 262 6.21 0.32 -10.70
N ILE A 263 4.92 0.06 -10.51
CA ILE A 263 4.42 -0.98 -9.59
C ILE A 263 4.91 -2.37 -10.03
N GLY A 264 4.83 -2.69 -11.33
CA GLY A 264 5.29 -3.98 -11.87
C GLY A 264 6.81 -4.16 -11.80
N ASP A 265 7.59 -3.09 -11.92
CA ASP A 265 9.05 -3.10 -11.83
C ASP A 265 9.54 -3.07 -10.36
N PHE A 266 8.69 -2.69 -9.41
CA PHE A 266 9.06 -2.59 -7.99
C PHE A 266 9.47 -3.95 -7.42
N LYS A 267 10.62 -3.99 -6.74
CA LYS A 267 11.15 -5.21 -6.12
C LYS A 267 11.44 -4.98 -4.65
N LEU A 268 10.84 -5.78 -3.80
CA LEU A 268 11.21 -5.87 -2.39
C LEU A 268 12.38 -6.88 -2.25
N LEU A 269 13.54 -6.39 -1.84
CA LEU A 269 14.75 -7.22 -1.70
C LEU A 269 15.05 -8.08 -2.95
N GLY A 270 14.89 -7.47 -4.13
CA GLY A 270 15.15 -8.12 -5.42
C GLY A 270 14.01 -8.98 -5.97
N LYS A 271 12.92 -9.20 -5.21
CA LYS A 271 11.75 -10.00 -5.62
C LYS A 271 10.57 -9.12 -5.97
N GLN A 272 9.87 -9.44 -7.06
CA GLN A 272 8.61 -8.76 -7.41
C GLN A 272 7.57 -9.04 -6.32
N LEU A 273 6.87 -7.99 -5.89
CA LEU A 273 5.86 -8.08 -4.84
C LEU A 273 4.47 -7.74 -5.33
N PHE A 274 4.32 -6.68 -6.13
CA PHE A 274 3.03 -6.19 -6.56
C PHE A 274 2.77 -6.48 -8.04
N ILE A 275 1.52 -6.79 -8.36
CA ILE A 275 1.04 -6.98 -9.72
C ILE A 275 -0.01 -5.91 -10.00
N PRO A 276 0.25 -4.97 -10.93
CA PRO A 276 -0.70 -3.93 -11.28
C PRO A 276 -1.89 -4.52 -12.03
N ASN A 277 -3.12 -4.18 -11.61
CA ASN A 277 -4.35 -4.65 -12.24
C ASN A 277 -5.42 -3.56 -12.39
N ALA A 278 -5.03 -2.28 -12.30
CA ALA A 278 -5.95 -1.20 -12.59
C ALA A 278 -6.47 -1.29 -14.02
N GLU A 279 -7.79 -1.19 -14.18
CA GLU A 279 -8.41 -1.03 -15.50
C GLU A 279 -8.20 0.42 -15.96
N VAL A 280 -7.72 0.59 -17.20
CA VAL A 280 -7.63 1.90 -17.86
C VAL A 280 -9.05 2.25 -18.29
N ARG A 281 -9.62 3.30 -17.73
CA ARG A 281 -10.90 3.86 -18.15
C ARG A 281 -10.73 4.95 -19.20
#